data_1b92d29c774dbe22b0f5345d40b6bb52
#
_entry.id   1b92d29c774dbe22b0f5345d40b6bb52
#
_cell.length_a   1.000
_cell.length_b   1.000
_cell.length_c   1.000
_cell.angle_alpha   90.00
_cell.angle_beta   90.00
_cell.angle_gamma   90.00
#
_symmetry.space_group_name_H-M   'P 1'
#
loop_
_entity.id
_entity.type
_entity.pdbx_description
1 polymer ?
#
loop_
_entity_poly.entity_id
_entity_poly.type
_entity_poly.pdbx_seq_one_letter_code
_entity_poly.pdbx_strand_id
1 'polypeptide(L)'
;VQTPGAGRAYYQAIQKPGVVTADGTLHELDLLVLATGFDARADVRPMRLVGENGLTLDEAWADGPHAYRSVAVPGFANLFILMGPHSTIGNQSLVLIAENQADYALWWINQIREGNVVAVAPSDTAT
;
A
#
# COMPACT_ATOMS: atom_id res chain seq x y z
N VAL A 1 16.17 -11.48 8.59
CA VAL A 1 15.04 -10.52 8.46
C VAL A 1 14.33 -10.86 7.17
N GLN A 2 13.16 -11.48 7.25
CA GLN A 2 12.30 -11.68 6.09
C GLN A 2 11.50 -10.39 5.88
N THR A 3 11.66 -9.75 4.73
CA THR A 3 10.68 -8.79 4.22
C THR A 3 9.51 -9.59 3.64
N PRO A 4 8.27 -9.42 4.11
CA PRO A 4 7.11 -10.05 3.50
C PRO A 4 7.01 -9.63 2.03
N GLY A 5 7.03 -10.61 1.11
CA GLY A 5 6.84 -10.37 -0.32
C GLY A 5 8.09 -10.32 -1.19
N ALA A 6 9.28 -10.26 -0.64
CA ALA A 6 10.49 -10.50 -1.40
C ALA A 6 10.69 -12.02 -1.56
N GLY A 7 10.86 -12.47 -2.80
CA GLY A 7 11.19 -13.86 -3.09
C GLY A 7 12.38 -14.36 -2.26
N ARG A 8 12.58 -15.67 -2.29
CA ARG A 8 13.54 -16.47 -1.52
C ARG A 8 14.64 -15.65 -0.83
N ALA A 9 14.75 -15.77 0.49
CA ALA A 9 15.89 -15.23 1.23
C ALA A 9 17.20 -15.77 0.62
N TYR A 10 17.97 -14.89 0.02
CA TYR A 10 19.26 -15.27 -0.60
C TYR A 10 20.35 -15.50 0.45
N TYR A 11 20.12 -15.12 1.69
CA TYR A 11 21.07 -15.32 2.79
C TYR A 11 20.42 -16.09 3.94
N GLN A 12 21.22 -16.98 4.56
CA GLN A 12 20.79 -17.79 5.69
C GLN A 12 21.12 -17.12 7.03
N ALA A 13 22.26 -16.46 7.12
CA ALA A 13 22.70 -15.80 8.34
C ALA A 13 23.64 -14.63 8.06
N ILE A 14 23.62 -13.63 8.96
CA ILE A 14 24.61 -12.58 9.05
C ILE A 14 25.47 -12.90 10.27
N GLN A 15 26.76 -13.14 10.07
CA GLN A 15 27.72 -13.46 11.13
C GLN A 15 29.10 -12.91 10.78
N LYS A 16 29.97 -12.77 11.79
CA LYS A 16 31.37 -12.43 11.49
C LYS A 16 32.07 -13.65 10.85
N PRO A 17 32.82 -13.46 9.77
CA PRO A 17 33.19 -12.17 9.14
C PRO A 17 32.30 -11.73 7.98
N GLY A 18 31.05 -12.20 7.80
CA GLY A 18 30.29 -11.82 6.64
C GLY A 18 28.87 -12.35 6.60
N VAL A 19 28.38 -12.72 5.42
CA VAL A 19 27.04 -13.24 5.16
C VAL A 19 27.12 -14.65 4.60
N VAL A 20 26.31 -15.56 5.13
CA VAL A 20 26.14 -16.91 4.58
C VAL A 20 24.90 -16.94 3.70
N THR A 21 25.08 -17.30 2.44
CA THR A 21 23.98 -17.47 1.48
C THR A 21 23.27 -18.82 1.66
N ALA A 22 22.08 -18.98 1.06
CA ALA A 22 21.25 -20.16 1.25
C ALA A 22 21.91 -21.48 0.79
N ASP A 23 22.92 -21.40 -0.06
CA ASP A 23 23.75 -22.54 -0.51
C ASP A 23 24.88 -22.90 0.47
N GLY A 24 24.98 -22.17 1.59
CA GLY A 24 26.01 -22.36 2.62
C GLY A 24 27.31 -21.61 2.35
N THR A 25 27.41 -20.83 1.30
CA THR A 25 28.62 -20.07 0.97
C THR A 25 28.78 -18.87 1.89
N LEU A 26 29.96 -18.73 2.52
CA LEU A 26 30.34 -17.54 3.29
C LEU A 26 30.94 -16.48 2.36
N HIS A 27 30.34 -15.29 2.36
CA HIS A 27 30.88 -14.10 1.72
C HIS A 27 31.46 -13.19 2.79
N GLU A 28 32.80 -13.11 2.86
CA GLU A 28 33.48 -12.21 3.79
C GLU A 28 33.32 -10.76 3.34
N LEU A 29 32.94 -9.87 4.27
CA LEU A 29 32.63 -8.48 4.00
C LEU A 29 33.20 -7.58 5.08
N ASP A 30 33.75 -6.44 4.68
CA ASP A 30 34.18 -5.38 5.59
C ASP A 30 33.00 -4.52 6.03
N LEU A 31 31.99 -4.39 5.16
CA LEU A 31 30.77 -3.58 5.39
C LEU A 31 29.56 -4.24 4.73
N LEU A 32 28.48 -4.35 5.48
CA LEU A 32 27.16 -4.74 4.97
C LEU A 32 26.19 -3.56 5.06
N VAL A 33 25.68 -3.10 3.93
CA VAL A 33 24.67 -2.05 3.86
C VAL A 33 23.28 -2.69 3.67
N LEU A 34 22.40 -2.52 4.66
CA LEU A 34 21.02 -3.01 4.60
C LEU A 34 20.14 -1.94 3.95
N ALA A 35 20.04 -1.97 2.63
CA ALA A 35 19.18 -1.08 1.85
C ALA A 35 17.86 -1.79 1.49
N THR A 36 17.11 -2.24 2.50
CA THR A 36 15.95 -3.13 2.37
C THR A 36 14.68 -2.45 1.86
N GLY A 37 14.69 -1.11 1.70
CA GLY A 37 13.53 -0.33 1.24
C GLY A 37 12.39 -0.28 2.25
N PHE A 38 11.24 0.14 1.76
CA PHE A 38 9.98 0.19 2.52
C PHE A 38 9.13 -1.05 2.23
N ASP A 39 8.20 -1.35 3.14
CA ASP A 39 7.13 -2.31 2.86
C ASP A 39 6.11 -1.67 1.90
N ALA A 40 6.23 -1.99 0.63
CA ALA A 40 5.37 -1.45 -0.42
C ALA A 40 3.89 -1.87 -0.31
N ARG A 41 3.56 -2.77 0.62
CA ARG A 41 2.17 -3.22 0.88
C ARG A 41 1.58 -2.59 2.14
N ALA A 42 2.35 -1.78 2.83
CA ALA A 42 1.91 -1.10 4.05
C ALA A 42 1.33 0.30 3.74
N ASP A 43 0.45 0.39 2.71
CA ASP A 43 -0.05 1.65 2.15
C ASP A 43 -0.50 2.67 3.21
N VAL A 44 -1.08 2.21 4.31
CA VAL A 44 -1.60 3.09 5.37
C VAL A 44 -1.03 2.81 6.76
N ARG A 45 -0.24 1.76 6.92
CA ARG A 45 0.34 1.40 8.22
C ARG A 45 1.32 2.47 8.73
N PRO A 46 1.35 2.75 10.03
CA PRO A 46 0.74 1.99 11.14
C PRO A 46 -0.67 2.46 11.53
N MET A 47 -1.39 3.24 10.71
CA MET A 47 -2.74 3.70 11.03
C MET A 47 -3.72 2.53 11.05
N ARG A 48 -4.59 2.51 12.08
CA ARG A 48 -5.73 1.60 12.13
C ARG A 48 -6.95 2.35 11.60
N LEU A 49 -7.41 2.00 10.40
CA LEU A 49 -8.63 2.54 9.81
C LEU A 49 -9.78 1.58 10.05
N VAL A 50 -10.92 2.13 10.48
CA VAL A 50 -12.15 1.38 10.74
C VAL A 50 -13.28 2.02 9.95
N GLY A 51 -13.90 1.24 9.09
CA GLY A 51 -15.02 1.62 8.24
C GLY A 51 -16.37 1.26 8.84
N GLU A 52 -17.35 1.04 7.97
CA GLU A 52 -18.71 0.69 8.33
C GLU A 52 -18.78 -0.64 9.08
N ASN A 53 -19.71 -0.73 10.05
CA ASN A 53 -19.93 -1.92 10.88
C ASN A 53 -18.68 -2.44 11.60
N GLY A 54 -17.67 -1.59 11.82
CA GLY A 54 -16.44 -1.95 12.53
C GLY A 54 -15.41 -2.68 11.65
N LEU A 55 -15.63 -2.80 10.34
CA LEU A 55 -14.70 -3.39 9.39
C LEU A 55 -13.36 -2.65 9.43
N THR A 56 -12.27 -3.35 9.72
CA THR A 56 -10.94 -2.76 9.63
C THR A 56 -10.39 -2.85 8.22
N LEU A 57 -9.50 -1.92 7.85
CA LEU A 57 -8.87 -1.95 6.53
C LEU A 57 -7.99 -3.20 6.35
N ASP A 58 -7.36 -3.69 7.41
CA ASP A 58 -6.60 -4.94 7.38
C ASP A 58 -7.50 -6.16 7.05
N GLU A 59 -8.75 -6.18 7.55
CA GLU A 59 -9.74 -7.20 7.21
C GLU A 59 -10.25 -7.05 5.78
N ALA A 60 -10.56 -5.82 5.35
CA ALA A 60 -10.99 -5.53 3.99
C ALA A 60 -9.91 -5.92 2.94
N TRP A 61 -8.64 -5.84 3.32
CA TRP A 61 -7.51 -6.16 2.47
C TRP A 61 -6.83 -7.50 2.81
N ALA A 62 -7.58 -8.44 3.43
CA ALA A 62 -7.03 -9.75 3.80
C ALA A 62 -6.45 -10.52 2.59
N ASP A 63 -7.10 -10.42 1.44
CA ASP A 63 -6.67 -11.03 0.17
C ASP A 63 -5.69 -10.14 -0.64
N GLY A 64 -5.33 -9.00 -0.10
CA GLY A 64 -4.42 -8.02 -0.70
C GLY A 64 -5.03 -6.64 -0.85
N PRO A 65 -4.21 -5.59 -0.84
CA PRO A 65 -4.68 -4.22 -1.01
C PRO A 65 -5.39 -4.00 -2.34
N HIS A 66 -6.59 -3.44 -2.30
CA HIS A 66 -7.37 -3.06 -3.47
C HIS A 66 -8.20 -1.80 -3.19
N ALA A 67 -8.46 -1.02 -4.23
CA ALA A 67 -9.28 0.18 -4.13
C ALA A 67 -9.88 0.54 -5.49
N TYR A 68 -11.11 1.02 -5.50
CA TYR A 68 -11.75 1.57 -6.69
C TYR A 68 -10.95 2.78 -7.20
N ARG A 69 -10.52 2.72 -8.46
CA ARG A 69 -9.63 3.72 -9.09
C ARG A 69 -8.35 4.00 -8.29
N SER A 70 -7.93 3.05 -7.47
CA SER A 70 -6.80 3.23 -6.53
C SER A 70 -7.00 4.35 -5.50
N VAL A 71 -8.24 4.78 -5.25
CA VAL A 71 -8.56 5.95 -4.41
C VAL A 71 -9.52 5.61 -3.28
N ALA A 72 -10.57 4.82 -3.53
CA ALA A 72 -11.66 4.60 -2.57
C ALA A 72 -11.85 3.12 -2.27
N VAL A 73 -12.17 2.78 -1.02
CA VAL A 73 -12.31 1.41 -0.55
C VAL A 73 -13.77 1.14 -0.16
N PRO A 74 -14.38 0.01 -0.59
CA PRO A 74 -15.71 -0.38 -0.15
C PRO A 74 -15.80 -0.48 1.39
N GLY A 75 -16.92 -0.02 1.95
CA GLY A 75 -17.12 -0.01 3.40
C GLY A 75 -16.41 1.10 4.16
N PHE A 76 -15.68 1.99 3.47
CA PHE A 76 -14.98 3.13 4.06
C PHE A 76 -15.51 4.44 3.46
N ALA A 77 -16.70 4.85 3.88
CA ALA A 77 -17.33 6.06 3.37
C ALA A 77 -16.46 7.31 3.59
N ASN A 78 -16.38 8.14 2.55
CA ASN A 78 -15.62 9.40 2.55
C ASN A 78 -14.10 9.25 2.77
N LEU A 79 -13.56 8.03 2.65
CA LEU A 79 -12.12 7.79 2.65
C LEU A 79 -11.58 7.87 1.22
N PHE A 80 -10.61 8.76 1.02
CA PHE A 80 -9.88 8.88 -0.23
C PHE A 80 -8.38 8.69 0.04
N ILE A 81 -7.77 7.76 -0.68
CA ILE A 81 -6.33 7.46 -0.60
C ILE A 81 -5.69 7.97 -1.88
N LEU A 82 -4.74 8.89 -1.78
CA LEU A 82 -3.94 9.27 -2.93
C LEU A 82 -2.77 8.30 -3.08
N MET A 83 -2.47 7.92 -4.30
CA MET A 83 -1.44 6.92 -4.61
C MET A 83 -1.70 5.57 -3.92
N GLY A 84 -2.98 5.22 -3.77
CA GLY A 84 -3.39 3.95 -3.18
C GLY A 84 -3.06 2.72 -4.04
N PRO A 85 -3.55 1.54 -3.65
CA PRO A 85 -3.22 0.28 -4.31
C PRO A 85 -3.34 0.32 -5.83
N HIS A 86 -2.34 -0.21 -6.52
CA HIS A 86 -2.26 -0.27 -8.00
C HIS A 86 -2.13 1.08 -8.73
N SER A 87 -1.81 2.17 -8.01
CA SER A 87 -1.61 3.50 -8.64
C SER A 87 -0.37 3.58 -9.53
N THR A 88 0.66 2.80 -9.23
CA THR A 88 1.94 2.83 -9.95
C THR A 88 1.82 2.14 -11.31
N ILE A 89 1.76 2.93 -12.37
CA ILE A 89 1.87 2.46 -13.74
C ILE A 89 3.28 2.82 -14.23
N GLY A 90 4.09 1.83 -14.58
CA GLY A 90 5.54 1.95 -14.81
C GLY A 90 6.01 2.95 -15.87
N ASN A 91 5.10 3.54 -16.65
CA ASN A 91 5.41 4.47 -17.75
C ASN A 91 4.72 5.84 -17.62
N GLN A 92 4.10 6.14 -16.48
CA GLN A 92 3.43 7.43 -16.26
C GLN A 92 4.04 8.22 -15.10
N SER A 93 3.88 9.54 -15.15
CA SER A 93 4.26 10.42 -14.05
C SER A 93 3.39 10.16 -12.83
N LEU A 94 4.01 9.88 -11.69
CA LEU A 94 3.32 9.72 -10.41
C LEU A 94 2.57 11.00 -10.00
N VAL A 95 3.12 12.18 -10.35
CA VAL A 95 2.48 13.47 -10.08
C VAL A 95 1.18 13.59 -10.85
N LEU A 96 1.16 13.25 -12.14
CA LEU A 96 -0.07 13.28 -12.95
C LEU A 96 -1.14 12.32 -12.43
N ILE A 97 -0.73 11.13 -11.97
CA ILE A 97 -1.67 10.17 -11.35
C ILE A 97 -2.26 10.77 -10.07
N ALA A 98 -1.43 11.34 -9.21
CA ALA A 98 -1.87 11.96 -7.96
C ALA A 98 -2.79 13.17 -8.20
N GLU A 99 -2.52 14.00 -9.21
CA GLU A 99 -3.40 15.11 -9.62
C GLU A 99 -4.78 14.62 -10.04
N ASN A 100 -4.85 13.63 -10.94
CA ASN A 100 -6.12 13.06 -11.37
C ASN A 100 -6.91 12.43 -10.22
N GLN A 101 -6.23 11.78 -9.27
CA GLN A 101 -6.86 11.20 -8.09
C GLN A 101 -7.34 12.30 -7.13
N ALA A 102 -6.58 13.38 -6.97
CA ALA A 102 -6.97 14.53 -6.17
C ALA A 102 -8.21 15.22 -6.75
N ASP A 103 -8.27 15.43 -8.07
CA ASP A 103 -9.43 16.01 -8.75
C ASP A 103 -10.69 15.16 -8.54
N TYR A 104 -10.56 13.83 -8.64
CA TYR A 104 -11.64 12.90 -8.34
C TYR A 104 -12.13 13.03 -6.88
N ALA A 105 -11.21 13.04 -5.93
CA ALA A 105 -11.54 13.18 -4.51
C ALA A 105 -12.19 14.56 -4.22
N LEU A 106 -11.63 15.63 -4.77
CA LEU A 106 -12.14 16.99 -4.61
C LEU A 106 -13.54 17.16 -5.19
N TRP A 107 -13.86 16.51 -6.31
CA TRP A 107 -15.19 16.53 -6.86
C TRP A 107 -16.23 15.97 -5.88
N TRP A 108 -15.94 14.81 -5.26
CA TRP A 108 -16.80 14.20 -4.25
C TRP A 108 -16.89 15.02 -2.97
N ILE A 109 -15.75 15.56 -2.50
CA ILE A 109 -15.71 16.45 -1.33
C ILE A 109 -16.62 17.68 -1.57
N ASN A 110 -16.61 18.25 -2.76
CA ASN A 110 -17.49 19.36 -3.11
C ASN A 110 -18.98 18.94 -3.11
N GLN A 111 -19.33 17.75 -3.62
CA GLN A 111 -20.70 17.24 -3.55
C GLN A 111 -21.19 17.09 -2.11
N ILE A 112 -20.33 16.62 -1.22
CA ILE A 112 -20.63 16.53 0.23
C ILE A 112 -20.79 17.93 0.84
N ARG A 113 -19.87 18.84 0.55
CA ARG A 113 -19.89 20.22 1.05
C ARG A 113 -21.15 20.99 0.61
N GLU A 114 -21.62 20.75 -0.60
CA GLU A 114 -22.82 21.37 -1.16
C GLU A 114 -24.12 20.71 -0.65
N GLY A 115 -24.01 19.62 0.08
CA GLY A 115 -25.15 18.87 0.62
C GLY A 115 -25.87 17.99 -0.42
N ASN A 116 -25.28 17.78 -1.59
CA ASN A 116 -25.85 16.94 -2.64
C ASN A 116 -25.79 15.46 -2.26
N VAL A 117 -24.76 15.05 -1.50
CA VAL A 117 -24.60 13.72 -0.93
C VAL A 117 -24.09 13.82 0.50
N VAL A 118 -24.41 12.84 1.35
CA VAL A 118 -23.94 12.79 2.75
C VAL A 118 -22.66 11.96 2.86
N ALA A 119 -22.61 10.87 2.11
CA ALA A 119 -21.49 9.94 2.11
C ALA A 119 -21.33 9.30 0.74
N VAL A 120 -20.11 8.93 0.42
CA VAL A 120 -19.76 8.22 -0.82
C VAL A 120 -18.75 7.10 -0.51
N ALA A 121 -19.06 5.93 -1.02
CA ALA A 121 -18.18 4.78 -1.04
C ALA A 121 -18.39 3.99 -2.33
N PRO A 122 -17.40 3.30 -2.88
CA PRO A 122 -17.64 2.37 -3.99
C PRO A 122 -18.44 1.17 -3.50
N SER A 123 -19.18 0.55 -4.40
CA SER A 123 -19.80 -0.75 -4.12
C SER A 123 -18.76 -1.88 -4.21
N ASP A 124 -19.00 -3.00 -3.53
CA ASP A 124 -18.12 -4.18 -3.60
C ASP A 124 -17.96 -4.71 -5.04
N THR A 125 -18.99 -4.52 -5.87
CA THR A 125 -18.96 -4.96 -7.28
C THR A 125 -18.21 -4.01 -8.21
N ALA A 126 -17.79 -2.84 -7.74
CA ALA A 126 -17.06 -1.86 -8.54
C ALA A 126 -15.54 -1.99 -8.41
N THR A 127 -15.09 -2.86 -7.49
CA THR A 127 -13.65 -2.97 -7.10
C THR A 127 -13.02 -4.24 -7.63
#